data_1d7ab7d5fb08ae70f424af57d99d8abf
#
_entry.id   1d7ab7d5fb08ae70f424af57d99d8abf
#
_cell.length_a   1.000
_cell.length_b   1.000
_cell.length_c   1.000
_cell.angle_alpha   90.00
_cell.angle_beta   90.00
_cell.angle_gamma   90.00
#
_symmetry.space_group_name_H-M   'P 1'
#
loop_
_entity.id
_entity.type
_entity.pdbx_description
1 polymer ?
#
loop_
_entity_poly.entity_id
_entity_poly.type
_entity_poly.pdbx_seq_one_letter_code
_entity_poly.pdbx_strand_id
1 'polypeptide(L)'
;MAVVGAGWAGLAAAVRLVQQGEHVTLLDMAHRPGGRARQLDTPAGAFDNGQHILIGAYHATLDLMRDVGADANRLLLRRPLCLRYPDGSGLALGPGQPVLAFCRAVLSARGWRWSERLALLRAAVGWRWQGFGCAAHLTVAQLCQALPPRVRGDLIDPLCVAALNTPSTQASASVFLRVLHDALLSGPGSADLLLPRAGLSALLPEPAWRWLQDAGANCRAGCRAQTLSRAGNGWLIDGQPFDAVVLACSAAEAARLAAPHHAAWAGQAAALRYQPIVTAYLADPQLRLPQPMMALRSTGPQAPAQFVFDLGVLGHSPGLFAWVASGAEPALASGLAECGAHILAQARATFPQAFTGPQAQVLRHLTAERRATFASTPGLVRPPTGIAPGLVAAGDYVAGPYPATLEGAVRAGNAAALALRRPG
;
A
#
# COMPACT_ATOMS: atom_id res chain seq x y z
N MET A 1 -6.90 -8.64 26.52
CA MET A 1 -6.88 -9.21 25.14
C MET A 1 -5.47 -9.16 24.58
N ALA A 2 -5.09 -10.03 23.61
CA ALA A 2 -3.79 -9.96 22.94
C ALA A 2 -3.95 -9.55 21.49
N VAL A 3 -2.99 -8.76 20.97
CA VAL A 3 -2.82 -8.44 19.56
C VAL A 3 -1.43 -8.90 19.12
N VAL A 4 -1.34 -9.77 18.12
CA VAL A 4 -0.08 -10.36 17.63
C VAL A 4 0.29 -9.69 16.31
N GLY A 5 1.28 -8.82 16.34
CA GLY A 5 1.78 -8.00 15.24
C GLY A 5 1.43 -6.52 15.40
N ALA A 6 2.45 -5.65 15.40
CA ALA A 6 2.32 -4.20 15.46
C ALA A 6 2.49 -3.54 14.09
N GLY A 7 2.00 -4.18 13.03
CA GLY A 7 1.77 -3.53 11.75
C GLY A 7 0.57 -2.58 11.81
N TRP A 8 0.27 -1.88 10.74
CA TRP A 8 -0.84 -0.91 10.67
C TRP A 8 -2.19 -1.51 11.12
N ALA A 9 -2.46 -2.78 10.77
CA ALA A 9 -3.67 -3.48 11.19
C ALA A 9 -3.70 -3.76 12.71
N GLY A 10 -2.58 -4.22 13.26
CA GLY A 10 -2.49 -4.53 14.69
C GLY A 10 -2.54 -3.28 15.56
N LEU A 11 -1.87 -2.19 15.13
CA LEU A 11 -1.95 -0.91 15.80
C LEU A 11 -3.39 -0.36 15.78
N ALA A 12 -4.10 -0.46 14.64
CA ALA A 12 -5.50 -0.06 14.55
C ALA A 12 -6.40 -0.90 15.47
N ALA A 13 -6.22 -2.22 15.51
CA ALA A 13 -6.96 -3.10 16.39
C ALA A 13 -6.68 -2.78 17.88
N ALA A 14 -5.41 -2.61 18.24
CA ALA A 14 -5.01 -2.31 19.63
C ALA A 14 -5.56 -0.96 20.09
N VAL A 15 -5.43 0.10 19.28
CA VAL A 15 -5.99 1.43 19.60
C VAL A 15 -7.49 1.33 19.79
N ARG A 16 -8.21 0.64 18.90
CA ARG A 16 -9.65 0.53 18.99
C ARG A 16 -10.12 -0.29 20.20
N LEU A 17 -9.40 -1.38 20.55
CA LEU A 17 -9.68 -2.17 21.77
C LEU A 17 -9.45 -1.36 23.04
N VAL A 18 -8.35 -0.59 23.13
CA VAL A 18 -8.08 0.30 24.28
C VAL A 18 -9.16 1.39 24.38
N GLN A 19 -9.61 1.98 23.27
CA GLN A 19 -10.73 2.94 23.25
C GLN A 19 -12.07 2.33 23.72
N GLN A 20 -12.22 1.01 23.62
CA GLN A 20 -13.37 0.25 24.16
C GLN A 20 -13.22 -0.12 25.63
N GLY A 21 -12.12 0.28 26.29
CA GLY A 21 -11.85 -0.02 27.70
C GLY A 21 -11.18 -1.37 27.94
N GLU A 22 -10.69 -2.04 26.91
CA GLU A 22 -10.05 -3.36 27.05
C GLU A 22 -8.58 -3.22 27.45
N HIS A 23 -8.11 -4.14 28.31
CA HIS A 23 -6.68 -4.30 28.58
C HIS A 23 -5.98 -5.03 27.46
N VAL A 24 -5.05 -4.37 26.78
CA VAL A 24 -4.38 -4.87 25.58
C VAL A 24 -2.91 -5.19 25.86
N THR A 25 -2.48 -6.39 25.45
CA THR A 25 -1.08 -6.74 25.25
C THR A 25 -0.81 -6.82 23.75
N LEU A 26 0.07 -5.94 23.24
CA LEU A 26 0.50 -5.91 21.85
C LEU A 26 1.89 -6.53 21.72
N LEU A 27 2.01 -7.60 20.93
CA LEU A 27 3.25 -8.35 20.71
C LEU A 27 3.74 -8.12 19.28
N ASP A 28 5.00 -7.77 19.09
CA ASP A 28 5.61 -7.74 17.76
C ASP A 28 7.01 -8.40 17.78
N MET A 29 7.28 -9.22 16.76
CA MET A 29 8.58 -9.86 16.59
C MET A 29 9.70 -8.88 16.21
N ALA A 30 9.36 -7.75 15.61
CA ALA A 30 10.31 -6.69 15.29
C ALA A 30 10.55 -5.77 16.49
N HIS A 31 11.72 -5.14 16.55
CA HIS A 31 12.06 -4.17 17.59
C HIS A 31 11.36 -2.80 17.40
N ARG A 32 10.80 -2.54 16.22
CA ARG A 32 10.05 -1.31 15.91
C ARG A 32 8.72 -1.65 15.26
N PRO A 33 7.63 -0.92 15.60
CA PRO A 33 6.32 -1.12 14.99
C PRO A 33 6.28 -0.68 13.54
N GLY A 34 5.20 -1.06 12.83
CA GLY A 34 4.90 -0.65 11.46
C GLY A 34 4.85 -1.78 10.46
N GLY A 35 5.36 -2.98 10.81
CA GLY A 35 5.32 -4.14 9.93
C GLY A 35 6.09 -3.89 8.61
N ARG A 36 5.43 -4.08 7.45
CA ARG A 36 6.03 -3.84 6.12
C ARG A 36 6.17 -2.35 5.79
N ALA A 37 5.28 -1.50 6.28
CA ALA A 37 5.29 -0.05 6.02
C ALA A 37 5.91 0.69 7.20
N ARG A 38 7.24 0.70 7.24
CA ARG A 38 8.06 1.35 8.27
C ARG A 38 9.36 1.88 7.70
N GLN A 39 10.04 2.69 8.47
CA GLN A 39 11.40 3.11 8.21
C GLN A 39 12.40 2.05 8.67
N LEU A 40 13.48 1.89 7.92
CA LEU A 40 14.61 1.00 8.19
C LEU A 40 15.84 1.84 8.44
N ASP A 41 16.59 1.54 9.51
CA ASP A 41 17.93 2.09 9.71
C ASP A 41 18.94 1.24 8.95
N THR A 42 19.73 1.89 8.13
CA THR A 42 20.79 1.26 7.34
C THR A 42 22.11 1.99 7.55
N PRO A 43 23.26 1.38 7.23
CA PRO A 43 24.55 2.07 7.29
C PRO A 43 24.62 3.35 6.43
N ALA A 44 23.79 3.45 5.38
CA ALA A 44 23.71 4.61 4.49
C ALA A 44 22.70 5.68 4.96
N GLY A 45 22.04 5.46 6.10
CA GLY A 45 21.02 6.34 6.66
C GLY A 45 19.68 5.63 6.85
N ALA A 46 18.66 6.40 7.22
CA ALA A 46 17.31 5.90 7.41
C ALA A 46 16.53 6.00 6.09
N PHE A 47 15.96 4.87 5.65
CA PHE A 47 15.14 4.78 4.43
C PHE A 47 13.83 4.06 4.75
N ASP A 48 12.77 4.40 4.04
CA ASP A 48 11.52 3.66 4.14
C ASP A 48 11.65 2.28 3.46
N ASN A 49 10.95 1.28 4.00
CA ASN A 49 10.84 -0.04 3.36
C ASN A 49 9.89 0.05 2.14
N GLY A 50 10.31 0.83 1.16
CA GLY A 50 9.55 1.17 -0.03
C GLY A 50 8.73 2.47 0.10
N GLN A 51 8.59 3.16 -1.03
CA GLN A 51 7.80 4.40 -1.11
C GLN A 51 6.32 4.07 -1.09
N HIS A 52 5.58 4.70 -0.19
CA HIS A 52 4.13 4.53 -0.09
C HIS A 52 3.40 5.82 -0.46
N ILE A 53 2.21 5.67 -1.03
CA ILE A 53 1.28 6.75 -1.30
C ILE A 53 -0.04 6.39 -0.62
N LEU A 54 -0.64 7.36 0.04
CA LEU A 54 -2.04 7.28 0.48
C LEU A 54 -2.88 8.11 -0.49
N ILE A 55 -4.18 7.88 -0.51
CA ILE A 55 -5.12 8.72 -1.26
C ILE A 55 -6.15 9.34 -0.32
N GLY A 56 -6.78 10.43 -0.77
CA GLY A 56 -7.76 11.16 0.02
C GLY A 56 -8.96 10.34 0.46
N ALA A 57 -9.24 9.21 -0.22
CA ALA A 57 -10.28 8.25 0.14
C ALA A 57 -9.91 7.33 1.34
N TYR A 58 -8.70 7.41 1.88
CA TYR A 58 -8.24 6.58 3.00
C TYR A 58 -8.71 7.14 4.36
N HIS A 59 -10.03 7.18 4.54
CA HIS A 59 -10.65 7.82 5.72
C HIS A 59 -10.30 7.13 7.04
N ALA A 60 -10.34 5.79 7.10
CA ALA A 60 -10.05 5.08 8.34
C ALA A 60 -8.59 5.27 8.78
N THR A 61 -7.66 5.37 7.83
CA THR A 61 -6.25 5.65 8.11
C THR A 61 -6.06 7.07 8.64
N LEU A 62 -6.67 8.06 8.00
CA LEU A 62 -6.59 9.46 8.42
C LEU A 62 -7.27 9.69 9.77
N ASP A 63 -8.38 9.00 10.03
CA ASP A 63 -9.06 9.04 11.33
C ASP A 63 -8.18 8.44 12.43
N LEU A 64 -7.55 7.28 12.18
CA LEU A 64 -6.63 6.67 13.13
C LEU A 64 -5.41 7.55 13.41
N MET A 65 -4.84 8.19 12.38
CA MET A 65 -3.74 9.15 12.56
C MET A 65 -4.17 10.27 13.51
N ARG A 66 -5.36 10.84 13.33
CA ARG A 66 -5.91 11.87 14.21
C ARG A 66 -6.13 11.35 15.63
N ASP A 67 -6.68 10.14 15.79
CA ASP A 67 -6.97 9.54 17.11
C ASP A 67 -5.70 9.36 17.96
N VAL A 68 -4.56 9.09 17.31
CA VAL A 68 -3.26 8.92 17.99
C VAL A 68 -2.38 10.18 17.98
N GLY A 69 -2.94 11.34 17.58
CA GLY A 69 -2.25 12.62 17.59
C GLY A 69 -1.23 12.83 16.46
N ALA A 70 -1.28 12.03 15.39
CA ALA A 70 -0.46 12.25 14.20
C ALA A 70 -1.14 13.25 13.26
N ASP A 71 -0.57 14.44 13.11
CA ASP A 71 -1.13 15.49 12.25
C ASP A 71 -0.90 15.18 10.77
N ALA A 72 -1.93 14.65 10.12
CA ALA A 72 -1.90 14.29 8.71
C ALA A 72 -1.58 15.49 7.80
N ASN A 73 -1.99 16.72 8.14
CA ASN A 73 -1.71 17.92 7.32
C ASN A 73 -0.22 18.30 7.35
N ARG A 74 0.44 18.03 8.46
CA ARG A 74 1.89 18.26 8.62
C ARG A 74 2.70 17.12 7.99
N LEU A 75 2.24 15.88 8.16
CA LEU A 75 2.98 14.67 7.80
C LEU A 75 2.79 14.24 6.33
N LEU A 76 1.77 14.76 5.63
CA LEU A 76 1.42 14.38 4.27
C LEU A 76 1.32 15.61 3.38
N LEU A 77 1.97 15.56 2.22
CA LEU A 77 1.76 16.53 1.16
C LEU A 77 0.56 16.09 0.31
N ARG A 78 -0.55 16.83 0.41
CA ARG A 78 -1.74 16.58 -0.41
C ARG A 78 -1.60 17.27 -1.76
N ARG A 79 -1.78 16.51 -2.84
CA ARG A 79 -1.77 16.99 -4.23
C ARG A 79 -2.84 16.29 -5.06
N PRO A 80 -3.50 16.97 -5.99
CA PRO A 80 -4.35 16.29 -6.96
C PRO A 80 -3.58 15.21 -7.72
N LEU A 81 -4.25 14.13 -8.11
CA LEU A 81 -3.65 13.04 -8.88
C LEU A 81 -2.97 13.59 -10.14
N CYS A 82 -1.69 13.32 -10.27
CA CYS A 82 -0.87 13.75 -11.41
C CYS A 82 -0.05 12.56 -11.91
N LEU A 83 -0.35 12.10 -13.13
CA LEU A 83 0.39 11.08 -13.87
C LEU A 83 1.01 11.73 -15.10
N ARG A 84 2.02 12.57 -14.89
CA ARG A 84 2.80 13.18 -15.96
C ARG A 84 4.14 12.48 -16.11
N TYR A 85 4.53 12.30 -17.37
CA TYR A 85 5.80 11.73 -17.78
C TYR A 85 6.85 12.83 -18.01
N PRO A 86 8.14 12.50 -18.05
CA PRO A 86 9.22 13.47 -18.30
C PRO A 86 9.08 14.23 -19.63
N ASP A 87 8.46 13.64 -20.65
CA ASP A 87 8.15 14.27 -21.92
C ASP A 87 6.96 15.26 -21.86
N GLY A 88 6.39 15.46 -20.66
CA GLY A 88 5.24 16.33 -20.41
C GLY A 88 3.89 15.74 -20.85
N SER A 89 3.87 14.53 -21.41
CA SER A 89 2.63 13.80 -21.73
C SER A 89 1.93 13.31 -20.45
N GLY A 90 0.72 12.77 -20.61
CA GLY A 90 -0.06 12.20 -19.52
C GLY A 90 -1.15 13.11 -18.99
N LEU A 91 -1.66 12.83 -17.82
CA LEU A 91 -2.88 13.36 -17.25
C LEU A 91 -2.61 13.97 -15.85
N ALA A 92 -3.26 15.09 -15.54
CA ALA A 92 -3.25 15.67 -14.20
C ALA A 92 -4.66 16.16 -13.87
N LEU A 93 -5.19 15.73 -12.70
CA LEU A 93 -6.44 16.23 -12.18
C LEU A 93 -6.24 17.66 -11.64
N GLY A 94 -7.24 18.51 -11.86
CA GLY A 94 -7.34 19.80 -11.16
C GLY A 94 -8.10 19.67 -9.84
N PRO A 95 -8.17 20.77 -9.07
CA PRO A 95 -8.97 20.81 -7.85
C PRO A 95 -10.48 20.73 -8.16
N GLY A 96 -11.27 20.35 -7.16
CA GLY A 96 -12.74 20.34 -7.23
C GLY A 96 -13.36 18.96 -7.18
N GLN A 97 -14.57 18.85 -7.74
CA GLN A 97 -15.32 17.59 -7.79
C GLN A 97 -14.57 16.54 -8.63
N PRO A 98 -14.25 15.35 -8.11
CA PRO A 98 -13.34 14.40 -8.78
C PRO A 98 -13.79 13.99 -10.17
N VAL A 99 -15.10 13.78 -10.39
CA VAL A 99 -15.64 13.41 -11.72
C VAL A 99 -15.42 14.52 -12.74
N LEU A 100 -15.71 15.77 -12.38
CA LEU A 100 -15.49 16.93 -13.27
C LEU A 100 -13.99 17.17 -13.50
N ALA A 101 -13.18 17.04 -12.46
CA ALA A 101 -11.73 17.13 -12.55
C ALA A 101 -11.17 16.04 -13.48
N PHE A 102 -11.66 14.81 -13.39
CA PHE A 102 -11.30 13.71 -14.27
C PHE A 102 -11.69 14.01 -15.73
N CYS A 103 -12.92 14.44 -16.00
CA CYS A 103 -13.36 14.78 -17.36
C CYS A 103 -12.48 15.88 -17.98
N ARG A 104 -12.21 16.96 -17.22
CA ARG A 104 -11.31 18.05 -17.65
C ARG A 104 -9.90 17.55 -17.91
N ALA A 105 -9.36 16.72 -17.02
CA ALA A 105 -8.04 16.14 -17.16
C ALA A 105 -7.91 15.27 -18.42
N VAL A 106 -8.90 14.43 -18.71
CA VAL A 106 -8.94 13.60 -19.92
C VAL A 106 -9.02 14.50 -21.18
N LEU A 107 -9.88 15.52 -21.18
CA LEU A 107 -10.01 16.45 -22.32
C LEU A 107 -8.73 17.27 -22.56
N SER A 108 -7.95 17.54 -21.50
CA SER A 108 -6.68 18.28 -21.59
C SER A 108 -5.44 17.38 -21.58
N ALA A 109 -5.60 16.04 -21.63
CA ALA A 109 -4.48 15.10 -21.59
C ALA A 109 -3.49 15.36 -22.73
N ARG A 110 -2.23 15.60 -22.36
CA ARG A 110 -1.19 15.92 -23.33
C ARG A 110 -0.70 14.67 -24.05
N GLY A 111 -0.47 14.77 -25.34
CA GLY A 111 0.01 13.66 -26.17
C GLY A 111 -1.08 12.68 -26.63
N TRP A 112 -2.36 12.86 -26.23
CA TRP A 112 -3.47 12.00 -26.63
C TRP A 112 -4.28 12.63 -27.78
N ARG A 113 -4.70 11.79 -28.74
CA ARG A 113 -5.63 12.14 -29.81
C ARG A 113 -7.06 12.30 -29.25
N TRP A 114 -7.90 13.06 -29.95
CA TRP A 114 -9.30 13.23 -29.55
C TRP A 114 -10.07 11.89 -29.46
N SER A 115 -9.82 10.97 -30.39
CA SER A 115 -10.41 9.62 -30.37
C SER A 115 -10.04 8.84 -29.10
N GLU A 116 -8.80 8.98 -28.62
CA GLU A 116 -8.31 8.32 -27.41
C GLU A 116 -8.98 8.89 -26.14
N ARG A 117 -9.12 10.23 -26.09
CA ARG A 117 -9.83 10.92 -25.01
C ARG A 117 -11.30 10.49 -24.93
N LEU A 118 -12.00 10.49 -26.08
CA LEU A 118 -13.40 10.06 -26.15
C LEU A 118 -13.58 8.58 -25.81
N ALA A 119 -12.66 7.71 -26.22
CA ALA A 119 -12.69 6.29 -25.87
C ALA A 119 -12.66 6.10 -24.35
N LEU A 120 -11.76 6.81 -23.64
CA LEU A 120 -11.69 6.71 -22.17
C LEU A 120 -12.96 7.28 -21.51
N LEU A 121 -13.46 8.42 -21.95
CA LEU A 121 -14.69 9.01 -21.40
C LEU A 121 -15.90 8.08 -21.59
N ARG A 122 -16.05 7.45 -22.78
CA ARG A 122 -17.10 6.44 -23.02
C ARG A 122 -16.98 5.24 -22.11
N ALA A 123 -15.76 4.72 -21.93
CA ALA A 123 -15.50 3.61 -21.00
C ALA A 123 -15.87 3.99 -19.57
N ALA A 124 -15.46 5.17 -19.10
CA ALA A 124 -15.77 5.65 -17.75
C ALA A 124 -17.29 5.84 -17.52
N VAL A 125 -18.02 6.33 -18.52
CA VAL A 125 -19.50 6.40 -18.49
C VAL A 125 -20.08 4.99 -18.41
N GLY A 126 -19.59 4.04 -19.22
CA GLY A 126 -20.03 2.66 -19.19
C GLY A 126 -19.81 2.01 -17.83
N TRP A 127 -18.63 2.18 -17.22
CA TRP A 127 -18.33 1.68 -15.88
C TRP A 127 -19.24 2.29 -14.82
N ARG A 128 -19.52 3.59 -14.91
CA ARG A 128 -20.45 4.27 -14.00
C ARG A 128 -21.86 3.72 -14.13
N TRP A 129 -22.37 3.49 -15.34
CA TRP A 129 -23.71 2.92 -15.56
C TRP A 129 -23.82 1.50 -15.04
N GLN A 130 -22.74 0.73 -15.09
CA GLN A 130 -22.66 -0.62 -14.51
C GLN A 130 -22.39 -0.59 -12.99
N GLY A 131 -22.44 0.59 -12.33
CA GLY A 131 -22.16 0.74 -10.92
C GLY A 131 -20.73 0.37 -10.54
N PHE A 132 -19.76 0.50 -11.47
CA PHE A 132 -18.38 0.03 -11.33
C PHE A 132 -18.28 -1.48 -11.03
N GLY A 133 -19.26 -2.25 -11.49
CA GLY A 133 -19.28 -3.71 -11.42
C GLY A 133 -18.78 -4.34 -12.72
N CYS A 134 -18.27 -5.57 -12.62
CA CYS A 134 -17.92 -6.41 -13.77
C CYS A 134 -17.95 -7.89 -13.37
N ALA A 135 -17.84 -8.80 -14.35
CA ALA A 135 -17.72 -10.22 -14.07
C ALA A 135 -16.45 -10.53 -13.26
N ALA A 136 -16.57 -11.37 -12.24
CA ALA A 136 -15.53 -11.63 -11.24
C ALA A 136 -14.24 -12.26 -11.83
N HIS A 137 -14.32 -12.90 -13.00
CA HIS A 137 -13.20 -13.54 -13.67
C HIS A 137 -12.37 -12.61 -14.55
N LEU A 138 -12.81 -11.36 -14.78
CA LEU A 138 -12.15 -10.44 -15.69
C LEU A 138 -10.87 -9.87 -15.07
N THR A 139 -9.82 -9.79 -15.90
CA THR A 139 -8.63 -8.99 -15.61
C THR A 139 -8.81 -7.53 -16.05
N VAL A 140 -8.00 -6.63 -15.52
CA VAL A 140 -7.99 -5.22 -15.95
C VAL A 140 -7.68 -5.09 -17.44
N ALA A 141 -6.75 -5.87 -17.96
CA ALA A 141 -6.43 -5.88 -19.39
C ALA A 141 -7.64 -6.29 -20.26
N GLN A 142 -8.41 -7.30 -19.83
CA GLN A 142 -9.64 -7.71 -20.51
C GLN A 142 -10.75 -6.66 -20.41
N LEU A 143 -10.95 -6.06 -19.23
CA LEU A 143 -11.91 -4.97 -19.04
C LEU A 143 -11.59 -3.77 -19.96
N CYS A 144 -10.32 -3.47 -20.13
CA CYS A 144 -9.84 -2.30 -20.88
C CYS A 144 -9.40 -2.62 -22.32
N GLN A 145 -9.69 -3.83 -22.85
CA GLN A 145 -9.21 -4.26 -24.17
C GLN A 145 -9.66 -3.33 -25.33
N ALA A 146 -10.85 -2.73 -25.21
CA ALA A 146 -11.37 -1.79 -26.20
C ALA A 146 -10.75 -0.39 -26.14
N LEU A 147 -9.97 -0.08 -25.10
CA LEU A 147 -9.26 1.19 -24.99
C LEU A 147 -8.04 1.21 -25.93
N PRO A 148 -7.73 2.37 -26.54
CA PRO A 148 -6.53 2.53 -27.38
C PRO A 148 -5.26 2.13 -26.60
N PRO A 149 -4.26 1.53 -27.27
CA PRO A 149 -3.01 1.08 -26.62
C PRO A 149 -2.32 2.19 -25.82
N ARG A 150 -2.35 3.43 -26.34
CA ARG A 150 -1.75 4.59 -25.68
C ARG A 150 -2.45 4.90 -24.34
N VAL A 151 -3.78 4.87 -24.29
CA VAL A 151 -4.55 5.10 -23.05
C VAL A 151 -4.26 4.02 -22.04
N ARG A 152 -4.16 2.76 -22.47
CA ARG A 152 -3.78 1.64 -21.60
C ARG A 152 -2.39 1.83 -21.02
N GLY A 153 -1.38 2.10 -21.89
CA GLY A 153 0.00 2.24 -21.45
C GLY A 153 0.30 3.51 -20.65
N ASP A 154 -0.38 4.62 -20.96
CA ASP A 154 -0.13 5.91 -20.30
C ASP A 154 -0.97 6.11 -19.01
N LEU A 155 -2.07 5.35 -18.82
CA LEU A 155 -2.95 5.54 -17.66
C LEU A 155 -3.31 4.23 -16.96
N ILE A 156 -3.91 3.26 -17.68
CA ILE A 156 -4.53 2.09 -17.05
C ILE A 156 -3.46 1.20 -16.40
N ASP A 157 -2.43 0.83 -17.14
CA ASP A 157 -1.39 -0.08 -16.65
C ASP A 157 -0.58 0.53 -15.49
N PRO A 158 -0.10 1.80 -15.58
CA PRO A 158 0.57 2.44 -14.44
C PRO A 158 -0.34 2.58 -13.22
N LEU A 159 -1.60 2.98 -13.41
CA LEU A 159 -2.55 3.13 -12.32
C LEU A 159 -2.89 1.80 -11.67
N CYS A 160 -3.07 0.74 -12.48
CA CYS A 160 -3.32 -0.61 -12.00
C CYS A 160 -2.15 -1.12 -11.14
N VAL A 161 -0.93 -0.99 -11.65
CA VAL A 161 0.26 -1.46 -10.93
C VAL A 161 0.52 -0.60 -9.68
N ALA A 162 0.26 0.71 -9.74
CA ALA A 162 0.39 1.57 -8.55
C ALA A 162 -0.61 1.23 -7.45
N ALA A 163 -1.85 0.91 -7.82
CA ALA A 163 -2.93 0.66 -6.87
C ALA A 163 -2.97 -0.78 -6.36
N LEU A 164 -2.61 -1.76 -7.19
CA LEU A 164 -2.78 -3.20 -6.90
C LEU A 164 -1.46 -3.98 -6.83
N ASN A 165 -0.35 -3.35 -7.16
CA ASN A 165 0.96 -4.00 -7.30
C ASN A 165 0.90 -5.30 -8.11
N THR A 166 -0.04 -5.39 -9.03
CA THR A 166 -0.31 -6.56 -9.87
C THR A 166 -0.44 -6.08 -11.31
N PRO A 167 0.25 -6.66 -12.28
CA PRO A 167 0.14 -6.30 -13.70
C PRO A 167 -1.32 -6.39 -14.18
N SER A 168 -1.73 -5.49 -15.07
CA SER A 168 -3.11 -5.42 -15.60
C SER A 168 -3.60 -6.71 -16.24
N THR A 169 -2.69 -7.54 -16.77
CA THR A 169 -2.96 -8.86 -17.34
C THR A 169 -3.35 -9.91 -16.29
N GLN A 170 -3.05 -9.67 -15.01
CA GLN A 170 -3.32 -10.57 -13.90
C GLN A 170 -4.24 -9.93 -12.85
N ALA A 171 -4.31 -8.61 -12.79
CA ALA A 171 -5.04 -7.88 -11.78
C ALA A 171 -6.56 -7.99 -11.97
N SER A 172 -7.30 -8.13 -10.86
CA SER A 172 -8.75 -8.17 -10.83
C SER A 172 -9.39 -6.87 -11.30
N ALA A 173 -10.22 -6.94 -12.32
CA ALA A 173 -10.99 -5.80 -12.82
C ALA A 173 -11.96 -5.25 -11.78
N SER A 174 -12.60 -6.11 -10.98
CA SER A 174 -13.55 -5.69 -9.94
C SER A 174 -12.86 -4.89 -8.82
N VAL A 175 -11.66 -5.28 -8.42
CA VAL A 175 -10.85 -4.53 -7.44
C VAL A 175 -10.41 -3.19 -8.02
N PHE A 176 -9.95 -3.17 -9.27
CA PHE A 176 -9.54 -1.95 -9.96
C PHE A 176 -10.71 -0.95 -10.10
N LEU A 177 -11.88 -1.42 -10.53
CA LEU A 177 -13.09 -0.60 -10.62
C LEU A 177 -13.50 -0.04 -9.26
N ARG A 178 -13.33 -0.80 -8.17
CA ARG A 178 -13.56 -0.32 -6.82
C ARG A 178 -12.62 0.82 -6.44
N VAL A 179 -11.33 0.72 -6.77
CA VAL A 179 -10.37 1.83 -6.56
C VAL A 179 -10.79 3.08 -7.33
N LEU A 180 -11.19 2.93 -8.61
CA LEU A 180 -11.69 4.04 -9.41
C LEU A 180 -12.97 4.66 -8.84
N HIS A 181 -13.92 3.81 -8.41
CA HIS A 181 -15.15 4.27 -7.75
C HIS A 181 -14.83 5.14 -6.54
N ASP A 182 -13.99 4.64 -5.63
CA ASP A 182 -13.71 5.33 -4.39
C ASP A 182 -12.88 6.61 -4.61
N ALA A 183 -11.95 6.60 -5.56
CA ALA A 183 -11.22 7.80 -5.93
C ALA A 183 -12.10 8.87 -6.58
N LEU A 184 -13.08 8.49 -7.41
CA LEU A 184 -13.88 9.44 -8.18
C LEU A 184 -15.21 9.82 -7.50
N LEU A 185 -15.78 8.98 -6.62
CA LEU A 185 -17.12 9.17 -6.09
C LEU A 185 -17.19 9.37 -4.57
N SER A 186 -16.09 9.27 -3.81
CA SER A 186 -16.09 9.47 -2.35
C SER A 186 -16.02 10.95 -1.93
N GLY A 187 -16.14 11.88 -2.87
CA GLY A 187 -16.23 13.31 -2.59
C GLY A 187 -14.98 14.11 -2.98
N PRO A 188 -14.98 15.43 -2.73
CA PRO A 188 -13.85 16.30 -3.06
C PRO A 188 -12.56 15.84 -2.39
N GLY A 189 -11.46 15.79 -3.17
CA GLY A 189 -10.15 15.39 -2.70
C GLY A 189 -9.96 13.88 -2.50
N SER A 190 -10.96 13.02 -2.78
CA SER A 190 -10.81 11.55 -2.64
C SER A 190 -9.73 10.97 -3.56
N ALA A 191 -9.53 11.55 -4.74
CA ALA A 191 -8.48 11.19 -5.69
C ALA A 191 -7.13 11.86 -5.41
N ASP A 192 -7.03 12.73 -4.41
CA ASP A 192 -5.76 13.39 -4.10
C ASP A 192 -4.73 12.36 -3.64
N LEU A 193 -3.50 12.53 -4.10
CA LEU A 193 -2.34 11.82 -3.58
C LEU A 193 -1.91 12.47 -2.27
N LEU A 194 -1.65 11.64 -1.28
CA LEU A 194 -1.11 12.02 0.01
C LEU A 194 0.31 11.44 0.11
N LEU A 195 1.30 12.27 -0.15
CA LEU A 195 2.70 11.89 -0.21
C LEU A 195 3.36 12.09 1.16
N PRO A 196 4.01 11.09 1.75
CA PRO A 196 4.70 11.22 3.04
C PRO A 196 5.78 12.31 3.02
N ARG A 197 5.75 13.19 4.03
CA ARG A 197 6.76 14.22 4.32
C ARG A 197 7.72 13.81 5.43
N ALA A 198 7.47 12.67 6.02
CA ALA A 198 8.29 12.06 7.05
C ALA A 198 8.40 10.57 6.78
N GLY A 199 9.35 9.88 7.41
CA GLY A 199 9.45 8.43 7.32
C GLY A 199 8.17 7.73 7.73
N LEU A 200 7.85 6.60 7.13
CA LEU A 200 6.60 5.86 7.35
C LEU A 200 6.35 5.51 8.82
N SER A 201 7.40 5.31 9.60
CA SER A 201 7.28 5.04 11.04
C SER A 201 6.66 6.22 11.79
N ALA A 202 6.95 7.45 11.38
CA ALA A 202 6.44 8.67 12.01
C ALA A 202 4.99 9.01 11.60
N LEU A 203 4.46 8.42 10.50
CA LEU A 203 3.09 8.68 10.05
C LEU A 203 2.04 8.12 11.01
N LEU A 204 2.19 6.88 11.41
CA LEU A 204 1.23 6.17 12.26
C LEU A 204 1.91 5.23 13.26
N PRO A 205 2.88 4.37 12.88
CA PRO A 205 3.39 3.33 13.76
C PRO A 205 3.92 3.84 15.11
N GLU A 206 4.82 4.83 15.11
CA GLU A 206 5.40 5.38 16.34
C GLU A 206 4.40 6.21 17.16
N PRO A 207 3.56 7.10 16.56
CA PRO A 207 2.49 7.76 17.29
C PRO A 207 1.51 6.78 17.94
N ALA A 208 1.05 5.76 17.20
CA ALA A 208 0.12 4.77 17.73
C ALA A 208 0.74 3.92 18.85
N TRP A 209 2.02 3.53 18.70
CA TRP A 209 2.73 2.78 19.74
C TRP A 209 2.87 3.58 21.02
N ARG A 210 3.26 4.85 20.95
CA ARG A 210 3.34 5.76 22.10
C ARG A 210 1.98 5.98 22.75
N TRP A 211 0.96 6.27 21.95
CA TRP A 211 -0.40 6.45 22.42
C TRP A 211 -0.90 5.22 23.20
N LEU A 212 -0.62 4.00 22.71
CA LEU A 212 -0.96 2.75 23.40
C LEU A 212 -0.23 2.61 24.72
N GLN A 213 1.06 2.93 24.79
CA GLN A 213 1.83 2.92 26.03
C GLN A 213 1.29 3.92 27.06
N ASP A 214 1.00 5.14 26.61
CA ASP A 214 0.45 6.21 27.46
C ASP A 214 -0.96 5.85 27.98
N ALA A 215 -1.73 5.09 27.20
CA ALA A 215 -3.04 4.54 27.59
C ALA A 215 -2.95 3.25 28.44
N GLY A 216 -1.75 2.81 28.85
CA GLY A 216 -1.53 1.65 29.73
C GLY A 216 -1.53 0.29 29.03
N ALA A 217 -1.47 0.23 27.70
CA ALA A 217 -1.32 -1.04 26.98
C ALA A 217 0.08 -1.63 27.19
N ASN A 218 0.16 -2.96 27.32
CA ASN A 218 1.43 -3.66 27.44
C ASN A 218 2.05 -3.94 26.06
N CYS A 219 2.88 -3.03 25.58
CA CYS A 219 3.53 -3.11 24.27
C CYS A 219 4.88 -3.82 24.36
N ARG A 220 5.04 -4.96 23.71
CA ARG A 220 6.25 -5.81 23.72
C ARG A 220 6.83 -5.94 22.32
N ALA A 221 7.93 -5.24 22.06
CA ALA A 221 8.74 -5.40 20.85
C ALA A 221 9.75 -6.54 21.02
N GLY A 222 10.21 -7.13 19.90
CA GLY A 222 11.14 -8.26 19.90
C GLY A 222 10.52 -9.58 20.38
N CYS A 223 9.20 -9.66 20.49
CA CYS A 223 8.47 -10.81 21.01
C CYS A 223 7.67 -11.51 19.90
N ARG A 224 8.17 -12.65 19.44
CA ARG A 224 7.46 -13.49 18.46
C ARG A 224 6.54 -14.50 19.19
N ALA A 225 5.26 -14.48 18.89
CA ALA A 225 4.33 -15.51 19.33
C ALA A 225 4.68 -16.86 18.69
N GLN A 226 5.09 -17.82 19.50
CA GLN A 226 5.51 -19.15 19.03
C GLN A 226 4.32 -20.11 18.97
N THR A 227 3.51 -20.12 20.02
CA THR A 227 2.39 -21.05 20.19
C THR A 227 1.10 -20.31 20.47
N LEU A 228 0.01 -20.87 19.98
CA LEU A 228 -1.35 -20.46 20.30
C LEU A 228 -2.16 -21.70 20.61
N SER A 229 -2.79 -21.74 21.79
CA SER A 229 -3.62 -22.87 22.18
C SER A 229 -4.88 -22.41 22.91
N ARG A 230 -5.89 -23.25 22.95
CA ARG A 230 -7.14 -22.95 23.66
C ARG A 230 -7.00 -23.29 25.15
N ALA A 231 -7.58 -22.46 26.03
CA ALA A 231 -7.63 -22.67 27.46
C ALA A 231 -9.01 -22.25 28.01
N GLY A 232 -9.86 -23.21 28.30
CA GLY A 232 -11.25 -22.93 28.68
C GLY A 232 -11.98 -22.08 27.61
N ASN A 233 -12.50 -20.93 28.02
CA ASN A 233 -13.17 -19.98 27.12
C ASN A 233 -12.21 -18.98 26.48
N GLY A 234 -10.92 -18.99 26.85
CA GLY A 234 -9.89 -18.08 26.36
C GLY A 234 -8.80 -18.77 25.54
N TRP A 235 -7.66 -18.12 25.46
CA TRP A 235 -6.52 -18.49 24.64
C TRP A 235 -5.22 -18.37 25.43
N LEU A 236 -4.23 -19.19 25.12
CA LEU A 236 -2.85 -19.07 25.60
C LEU A 236 -1.95 -18.68 24.43
N ILE A 237 -1.14 -17.65 24.61
CA ILE A 237 0.00 -17.34 23.73
C ILE A 237 1.27 -17.59 24.56
N ASP A 238 2.07 -18.56 24.14
CA ASP A 238 3.29 -18.96 24.82
C ASP A 238 3.09 -19.21 26.34
N GLY A 239 1.95 -19.84 26.70
CA GLY A 239 1.55 -20.12 28.07
C GLY A 239 0.89 -18.96 28.83
N GLN A 240 0.87 -17.75 28.30
CA GLN A 240 0.22 -16.59 28.90
C GLN A 240 -1.28 -16.54 28.50
N PRO A 241 -2.22 -16.40 29.46
CA PRO A 241 -3.65 -16.43 29.21
C PRO A 241 -4.19 -15.07 28.73
N PHE A 242 -5.16 -15.13 27.78
CA PHE A 242 -5.91 -14.01 27.24
C PHE A 242 -7.36 -14.40 26.96
N ASP A 243 -8.31 -13.50 27.19
CA ASP A 243 -9.73 -13.73 26.89
C ASP A 243 -9.96 -13.86 25.38
N ALA A 244 -9.26 -13.05 24.59
CA ALA A 244 -9.36 -13.05 23.13
C ALA A 244 -8.04 -12.63 22.46
N VAL A 245 -7.87 -13.02 21.17
CA VAL A 245 -6.65 -12.80 20.40
C VAL A 245 -6.99 -12.26 19.02
N VAL A 246 -6.25 -11.21 18.61
CA VAL A 246 -6.20 -10.70 17.24
C VAL A 246 -4.88 -11.13 16.60
N LEU A 247 -4.92 -11.96 15.56
CA LEU A 247 -3.77 -12.27 14.73
C LEU A 247 -3.60 -11.17 13.66
N ALA A 248 -2.77 -10.18 13.97
CA ALA A 248 -2.47 -9.05 13.10
C ALA A 248 -1.06 -9.14 12.46
N CYS A 249 -0.47 -10.31 12.47
CA CYS A 249 0.80 -10.65 11.84
C CYS A 249 0.62 -10.94 10.33
N SER A 250 1.71 -11.29 9.63
CA SER A 250 1.64 -11.66 8.22
C SER A 250 0.72 -12.87 8.00
N ALA A 251 0.11 -12.98 6.80
CA ALA A 251 -0.80 -14.09 6.50
C ALA A 251 -0.17 -15.48 6.76
N ALA A 252 1.12 -15.64 6.47
CA ALA A 252 1.84 -16.89 6.72
C ALA A 252 1.97 -17.21 8.22
N GLU A 253 2.27 -16.21 9.07
CA GLU A 253 2.35 -16.39 10.53
C GLU A 253 0.96 -16.60 11.14
N ALA A 254 -0.04 -15.86 10.65
CA ALA A 254 -1.42 -16.06 11.06
C ALA A 254 -1.91 -17.48 10.69
N ALA A 255 -1.58 -17.95 9.48
CA ALA A 255 -1.89 -19.33 9.06
C ALA A 255 -1.23 -20.37 9.98
N ARG A 256 0.06 -20.18 10.31
CA ARG A 256 0.79 -21.08 11.22
C ARG A 256 0.14 -21.17 12.61
N LEU A 257 -0.22 -20.03 13.18
CA LEU A 257 -0.85 -19.97 14.50
C LEU A 257 -2.31 -20.47 14.48
N ALA A 258 -3.04 -20.21 13.40
CA ALA A 258 -4.45 -20.60 13.27
C ALA A 258 -4.64 -22.08 12.85
N ALA A 259 -3.67 -22.71 12.22
CA ALA A 259 -3.80 -24.06 11.65
C ALA A 259 -4.36 -25.12 12.62
N PRO A 260 -3.93 -25.19 13.88
CA PRO A 260 -4.50 -26.16 14.84
C PRO A 260 -5.97 -25.89 15.20
N HIS A 261 -6.49 -24.70 14.94
CA HIS A 261 -7.80 -24.23 15.36
C HIS A 261 -8.80 -24.13 14.23
N HIS A 262 -8.31 -23.83 13.00
CA HIS A 262 -9.14 -23.70 11.81
C HIS A 262 -8.33 -23.93 10.52
N ALA A 263 -8.13 -25.19 10.13
CA ALA A 263 -7.30 -25.59 9.01
C ALA A 263 -7.72 -24.95 7.66
N ALA A 264 -9.03 -24.84 7.40
CA ALA A 264 -9.51 -24.22 6.16
C ALA A 264 -9.17 -22.73 6.07
N TRP A 265 -9.31 -21.98 7.17
CA TRP A 265 -8.89 -20.57 7.25
C TRP A 265 -7.39 -20.42 7.03
N ALA A 266 -6.60 -21.27 7.72
CA ALA A 266 -5.15 -21.27 7.59
C ALA A 266 -4.70 -21.60 6.16
N GLY A 267 -5.36 -22.56 5.49
CA GLY A 267 -5.12 -22.88 4.09
C GLY A 267 -5.39 -21.69 3.16
N GLN A 268 -6.48 -20.94 3.36
CA GLN A 268 -6.76 -19.73 2.57
C GLN A 268 -5.69 -18.65 2.78
N ALA A 269 -5.27 -18.41 4.02
CA ALA A 269 -4.24 -17.42 4.32
C ALA A 269 -2.86 -17.80 3.75
N ALA A 270 -2.50 -19.08 3.82
CA ALA A 270 -1.24 -19.61 3.30
C ALA A 270 -1.18 -19.63 1.76
N ALA A 271 -2.33 -19.74 1.08
CA ALA A 271 -2.41 -19.81 -0.38
C ALA A 271 -2.19 -18.46 -1.09
N LEU A 272 -2.11 -17.35 -0.35
CA LEU A 272 -1.90 -16.02 -0.93
C LEU A 272 -0.51 -15.93 -1.57
N ARG A 273 -0.50 -15.56 -2.86
CA ARG A 273 0.73 -15.30 -3.61
C ARG A 273 1.10 -13.83 -3.50
N TYR A 274 2.37 -13.53 -3.36
CA TYR A 274 2.85 -12.17 -3.14
C TYR A 274 3.60 -11.63 -4.35
N GLN A 275 3.47 -10.31 -4.55
CA GLN A 275 4.20 -9.54 -5.54
C GLN A 275 5.23 -8.64 -4.85
N PRO A 276 6.48 -8.64 -5.30
CA PRO A 276 7.51 -7.77 -4.75
C PRO A 276 7.40 -6.34 -5.26
N ILE A 277 7.92 -5.42 -4.45
CA ILE A 277 8.22 -4.03 -4.86
C ILE A 277 9.70 -3.79 -4.62
N VAL A 278 10.38 -3.21 -5.61
CA VAL A 278 11.76 -2.74 -5.49
C VAL A 278 11.77 -1.22 -5.43
N THR A 279 12.53 -0.68 -4.49
CA THR A 279 12.80 0.76 -4.39
C THR A 279 14.28 1.01 -4.43
N ALA A 280 14.74 1.78 -5.42
CA ALA A 280 16.11 2.27 -5.52
C ALA A 280 16.15 3.74 -5.13
N TYR A 281 16.99 4.08 -4.15
CA TYR A 281 17.22 5.45 -3.71
C TYR A 281 18.46 5.99 -4.43
N LEU A 282 18.22 6.90 -5.39
CA LEU A 282 19.29 7.50 -6.20
C LEU A 282 19.54 8.94 -5.77
N ALA A 283 20.81 9.34 -5.73
CA ALA A 283 21.21 10.69 -5.38
C ALA A 283 21.71 11.46 -6.60
N ASP A 284 21.20 12.67 -6.78
CA ASP A 284 21.72 13.68 -7.69
C ASP A 284 21.41 15.08 -7.13
N PRO A 285 22.41 15.86 -6.71
CA PRO A 285 22.20 17.16 -6.07
C PRO A 285 21.69 18.24 -7.03
N GLN A 286 21.83 18.04 -8.34
CA GLN A 286 21.46 19.04 -9.35
C GLN A 286 20.06 18.80 -9.94
N LEU A 287 19.62 17.54 -9.98
CA LEU A 287 18.29 17.22 -10.52
C LEU A 287 17.18 17.84 -9.66
N ARG A 288 16.19 18.40 -10.34
CA ARG A 288 14.93 18.87 -9.74
C ARG A 288 13.78 18.35 -10.61
N LEU A 289 12.85 17.64 -9.99
CA LEU A 289 11.66 17.22 -10.71
C LEU A 289 10.63 18.35 -10.73
N PRO A 290 9.88 18.53 -11.85
CA PRO A 290 8.82 19.55 -11.93
C PRO A 290 7.62 19.23 -11.01
N GLN A 291 7.53 18.01 -10.50
CA GLN A 291 6.50 17.54 -9.58
C GLN A 291 7.14 16.66 -8.49
N PRO A 292 6.56 16.58 -7.29
CA PRO A 292 7.07 15.70 -6.22
C PRO A 292 7.10 14.22 -6.62
N MET A 293 6.26 13.83 -7.58
CA MET A 293 6.17 12.49 -8.15
C MET A 293 5.97 12.59 -9.65
N MET A 294 6.63 11.74 -10.42
CA MET A 294 6.44 11.59 -11.86
C MET A 294 6.23 10.12 -12.24
N ALA A 295 5.37 9.90 -13.23
CA ALA A 295 5.25 8.61 -13.89
C ALA A 295 6.44 8.37 -14.83
N LEU A 296 6.84 7.12 -14.96
CA LEU A 296 7.92 6.67 -15.83
C LEU A 296 7.39 5.62 -16.81
N ARG A 297 7.98 5.56 -18.01
CA ARG A 297 7.68 4.49 -18.95
C ARG A 297 8.46 3.24 -18.55
N SER A 298 7.74 2.26 -18.06
CA SER A 298 8.28 0.93 -17.79
C SER A 298 8.13 0.07 -19.06
N THR A 299 9.23 -0.49 -19.55
CA THR A 299 9.25 -1.31 -20.75
C THR A 299 9.68 -2.76 -20.46
N GLY A 300 9.52 -3.20 -19.22
CA GLY A 300 9.88 -4.54 -18.77
C GLY A 300 11.08 -4.57 -17.82
N PRO A 301 11.75 -5.71 -17.68
CA PRO A 301 12.80 -5.92 -16.68
C PRO A 301 14.00 -4.98 -16.78
N GLN A 302 14.34 -4.48 -17.99
CA GLN A 302 15.45 -3.56 -18.20
C GLN A 302 15.11 -2.08 -17.90
N ALA A 303 13.82 -1.74 -17.78
CA ALA A 303 13.35 -0.43 -17.38
C ALA A 303 12.13 -0.61 -16.45
N PRO A 304 12.33 -1.14 -15.24
CA PRO A 304 11.23 -1.67 -14.42
C PRO A 304 10.50 -0.60 -13.63
N ALA A 305 11.08 0.59 -13.37
CA ALA A 305 10.45 1.59 -12.52
C ALA A 305 9.28 2.29 -13.22
N GLN A 306 8.15 2.43 -12.52
CA GLN A 306 6.97 3.13 -12.98
C GLN A 306 6.83 4.53 -12.40
N PHE A 307 7.50 4.82 -11.29
CA PHE A 307 7.42 6.12 -10.61
C PHE A 307 8.77 6.54 -10.06
N VAL A 308 8.98 7.86 -10.04
CA VAL A 308 10.06 8.51 -9.31
C VAL A 308 9.50 9.60 -8.40
N PHE A 309 10.06 9.69 -7.18
CA PHE A 309 9.69 10.67 -6.16
C PHE A 309 10.90 11.54 -5.83
N ASP A 310 10.69 12.85 -5.77
CA ASP A 310 11.68 13.81 -5.26
C ASP A 310 11.53 13.90 -3.74
N LEU A 311 12.37 13.16 -3.02
CA LEU A 311 12.32 13.10 -1.56
C LEU A 311 12.74 14.42 -0.91
N GLY A 312 13.58 15.22 -1.58
CA GLY A 312 13.95 16.55 -1.09
C GLY A 312 12.76 17.50 -1.00
N VAL A 313 11.87 17.48 -2.01
CA VAL A 313 10.60 18.23 -1.99
C VAL A 313 9.64 17.70 -0.92
N LEU A 314 9.75 16.44 -0.57
CA LEU A 314 8.94 15.80 0.48
C LEU A 314 9.53 15.96 1.90
N GLY A 315 10.58 16.78 2.06
CA GLY A 315 11.14 17.09 3.38
C GLY A 315 12.26 16.16 3.84
N HIS A 316 12.73 15.26 2.99
CA HIS A 316 13.92 14.44 3.22
C HIS A 316 15.19 15.11 2.68
N SER A 317 16.28 14.35 2.52
CA SER A 317 17.54 14.87 2.01
C SER A 317 17.40 15.46 0.60
N PRO A 318 17.79 16.72 0.35
CA PRO A 318 17.76 17.31 -0.99
C PRO A 318 18.60 16.49 -1.98
N GLY A 319 18.09 16.35 -3.22
CA GLY A 319 18.75 15.59 -4.26
C GLY A 319 18.68 14.07 -4.09
N LEU A 320 17.81 13.56 -3.20
CA LEU A 320 17.51 12.14 -3.06
C LEU A 320 16.19 11.81 -3.75
N PHE A 321 16.20 10.75 -4.55
CA PHE A 321 15.05 10.31 -5.35
C PHE A 321 14.75 8.84 -5.09
N ALA A 322 13.47 8.49 -4.86
CA ALA A 322 13.03 7.11 -4.77
C ALA A 322 12.44 6.66 -6.13
N TRP A 323 13.05 5.64 -6.74
CA TRP A 323 12.62 4.99 -7.96
C TRP A 323 11.91 3.70 -7.61
N VAL A 324 10.65 3.55 -8.01
CA VAL A 324 9.78 2.46 -7.56
C VAL A 324 9.42 1.56 -8.73
N ALA A 325 9.74 0.29 -8.59
CA ALA A 325 9.31 -0.79 -9.47
C ALA A 325 8.33 -1.69 -8.71
N SER A 326 7.05 -1.59 -9.07
CA SER A 326 5.95 -2.42 -8.57
C SER A 326 5.75 -3.63 -9.49
N GLY A 327 5.16 -4.73 -8.97
CA GLY A 327 5.04 -5.97 -9.73
C GLY A 327 6.41 -6.49 -10.21
N ALA A 328 7.44 -6.32 -9.38
CA ALA A 328 8.83 -6.44 -9.76
C ALA A 328 9.35 -7.89 -9.86
N GLU A 329 8.46 -8.90 -9.82
CA GLU A 329 8.88 -10.31 -9.93
C GLU A 329 9.73 -10.59 -11.17
N PRO A 330 9.37 -10.12 -12.39
CA PRO A 330 10.22 -10.32 -13.58
C PRO A 330 11.56 -9.59 -13.50
N ALA A 331 11.60 -8.40 -12.89
CA ALA A 331 12.82 -7.61 -12.74
C ALA A 331 13.79 -8.19 -11.69
N LEU A 332 13.27 -8.96 -10.74
CA LEU A 332 14.06 -9.65 -9.72
C LEU A 332 14.56 -11.04 -10.15
N ALA A 333 14.17 -11.53 -11.32
CA ALA A 333 14.57 -12.85 -11.81
C ALA A 333 16.11 -12.99 -11.91
N SER A 334 16.80 -11.91 -12.30
CA SER A 334 18.27 -11.84 -12.37
C SER A 334 18.93 -11.38 -11.06
N GLY A 335 18.14 -11.13 -10.00
CA GLY A 335 18.62 -10.68 -8.70
C GLY A 335 18.45 -9.20 -8.43
N LEU A 336 18.55 -8.83 -7.15
CA LEU A 336 18.29 -7.46 -6.69
C LEU A 336 19.33 -6.46 -7.22
N ALA A 337 20.61 -6.82 -7.23
CA ALA A 337 21.68 -5.94 -7.69
C ALA A 337 21.51 -5.57 -9.16
N GLU A 338 21.16 -6.53 -10.01
CA GLU A 338 20.95 -6.31 -11.44
C GLU A 338 19.67 -5.47 -11.68
N CYS A 339 18.60 -5.72 -10.93
CA CYS A 339 17.42 -4.87 -10.96
C CYS A 339 17.77 -3.41 -10.60
N GLY A 340 18.61 -3.19 -9.59
CA GLY A 340 19.12 -1.86 -9.24
C GLY A 340 19.94 -1.21 -10.35
N ALA A 341 20.79 -1.97 -11.05
CA ALA A 341 21.54 -1.49 -12.21
C ALA A 341 20.60 -1.09 -13.37
N HIS A 342 19.57 -1.88 -13.64
CA HIS A 342 18.53 -1.56 -14.64
C HIS A 342 17.76 -0.29 -14.28
N ILE A 343 17.37 -0.09 -13.01
CA ILE A 343 16.73 1.16 -12.55
C ILE A 343 17.67 2.35 -12.75
N LEU A 344 18.96 2.21 -12.43
CA LEU A 344 19.95 3.29 -12.64
C LEU A 344 20.12 3.59 -14.14
N ALA A 345 20.17 2.56 -14.99
CA ALA A 345 20.23 2.74 -16.44
C ALA A 345 18.99 3.46 -16.97
N GLN A 346 17.79 3.06 -16.50
CA GLN A 346 16.53 3.75 -16.81
C GLN A 346 16.56 5.22 -16.35
N ALA A 347 17.10 5.50 -15.17
CA ALA A 347 17.21 6.85 -14.63
C ALA A 347 18.10 7.75 -15.52
N ARG A 348 19.25 7.24 -15.94
CA ARG A 348 20.16 7.93 -16.87
C ARG A 348 19.55 8.15 -18.25
N ALA A 349 18.81 7.18 -18.77
CA ALA A 349 18.11 7.31 -20.04
C ALA A 349 16.96 8.32 -19.95
N THR A 350 16.28 8.39 -18.80
CA THR A 350 15.16 9.32 -18.56
C THR A 350 15.63 10.77 -18.35
N PHE A 351 16.76 10.95 -17.65
CA PHE A 351 17.37 12.24 -17.35
C PHE A 351 18.85 12.22 -17.75
N PRO A 352 19.20 12.44 -19.04
CA PRO A 352 20.55 12.23 -19.58
C PRO A 352 21.65 13.06 -18.92
N GLN A 353 21.30 14.18 -18.30
CA GLN A 353 22.26 15.05 -17.59
C GLN A 353 22.39 14.74 -16.08
N ALA A 354 21.56 13.82 -15.57
CA ALA A 354 21.53 13.44 -14.17
C ALA A 354 22.16 12.05 -13.95
N PHE A 355 22.48 11.76 -12.70
CA PHE A 355 22.98 10.45 -12.24
C PHE A 355 24.29 10.02 -12.94
N THR A 356 25.12 10.98 -13.36
CA THR A 356 26.32 10.75 -14.20
C THR A 356 27.50 10.14 -13.41
N GLY A 357 27.49 10.21 -12.08
CA GLY A 357 28.54 9.67 -11.22
C GLY A 357 28.65 8.14 -11.22
N PRO A 358 29.71 7.59 -10.57
CA PRO A 358 29.84 6.15 -10.35
C PRO A 358 28.63 5.58 -9.61
N GLN A 359 28.25 4.34 -9.94
CA GLN A 359 27.06 3.69 -9.35
C GLN A 359 27.07 3.72 -7.81
N ALA A 360 28.19 3.44 -7.17
CA ALA A 360 28.34 3.44 -5.71
C ALA A 360 28.07 4.80 -5.06
N GLN A 361 28.22 5.91 -5.81
CA GLN A 361 27.93 7.25 -5.31
C GLN A 361 26.49 7.67 -5.60
N VAL A 362 25.90 7.17 -6.67
CA VAL A 362 24.53 7.49 -7.09
C VAL A 362 23.50 6.61 -6.38
N LEU A 363 23.69 5.30 -6.36
CA LEU A 363 22.78 4.35 -5.71
C LEU A 363 23.07 4.30 -4.19
N ARG A 364 22.29 5.07 -3.42
CA ARG A 364 22.45 5.22 -1.98
C ARG A 364 21.91 4.04 -1.19
N HIS A 365 20.79 3.49 -1.64
CA HIS A 365 20.15 2.33 -1.04
C HIS A 365 19.28 1.60 -2.06
N LEU A 366 19.16 0.29 -1.90
CA LEU A 366 18.34 -0.57 -2.73
C LEU A 366 17.65 -1.59 -1.83
N THR A 367 16.33 -1.61 -1.88
CA THR A 367 15.53 -2.54 -1.10
C THR A 367 14.49 -3.24 -1.95
N ALA A 368 14.18 -4.48 -1.58
CA ALA A 368 13.08 -5.24 -2.14
C ALA A 368 12.22 -5.80 -1.01
N GLU A 369 10.98 -5.32 -0.90
CA GLU A 369 9.99 -6.02 -0.09
C GLU A 369 9.40 -7.15 -0.93
N ARG A 370 9.85 -8.37 -0.68
CA ARG A 370 9.44 -9.55 -1.47
C ARG A 370 7.98 -9.94 -1.27
N ARG A 371 7.40 -9.58 -0.13
CA ARG A 371 5.99 -9.81 0.20
C ARG A 371 5.25 -8.50 0.38
N ALA A 372 5.46 -7.56 -0.55
CA ALA A 372 4.92 -6.21 -0.44
C ALA A 372 3.39 -6.24 -0.39
N THR A 373 2.76 -6.89 -1.36
CA THR A 373 1.31 -7.11 -1.40
C THR A 373 1.02 -8.50 -1.91
N PHE A 374 -0.12 -9.07 -1.56
CA PHE A 374 -0.58 -10.25 -2.30
C PHE A 374 -1.10 -9.83 -3.69
N ALA A 375 -1.01 -10.72 -4.67
CA ALA A 375 -1.52 -10.50 -6.02
C ALA A 375 -3.06 -10.46 -6.01
N SER A 376 -3.62 -9.32 -6.39
CA SER A 376 -5.07 -9.11 -6.46
C SER A 376 -5.65 -9.71 -7.77
N THR A 377 -5.65 -11.03 -7.89
CA THR A 377 -6.12 -11.75 -9.08
C THR A 377 -7.65 -11.87 -9.13
N PRO A 378 -8.25 -12.07 -10.31
CA PRO A 378 -9.67 -12.37 -10.44
C PRO A 378 -10.09 -13.59 -9.62
N GLY A 379 -11.24 -13.50 -8.94
CA GLY A 379 -11.80 -14.61 -8.15
C GLY A 379 -11.03 -14.95 -6.87
N LEU A 380 -10.05 -14.16 -6.46
CA LEU A 380 -9.29 -14.40 -5.23
C LEU A 380 -10.21 -14.37 -4.00
N VAL A 381 -10.30 -15.50 -3.30
CA VAL A 381 -10.99 -15.62 -2.02
C VAL A 381 -9.98 -15.35 -0.90
N ARG A 382 -10.27 -14.33 -0.09
CA ARG A 382 -9.44 -13.95 1.06
C ARG A 382 -10.03 -14.45 2.36
N PRO A 383 -9.21 -14.81 3.37
CA PRO A 383 -9.71 -15.32 4.64
C PRO A 383 -10.57 -14.26 5.36
N PRO A 384 -11.68 -14.66 6.02
CA PRO A 384 -12.52 -13.75 6.79
C PRO A 384 -11.83 -13.30 8.10
N THR A 385 -12.38 -12.27 8.75
CA THR A 385 -11.91 -11.78 10.05
C THR A 385 -12.02 -12.83 11.15
N GLY A 386 -13.11 -13.58 11.22
CA GLY A 386 -13.34 -14.61 12.24
C GLY A 386 -12.55 -15.89 11.96
N ILE A 387 -11.88 -16.41 12.95
CA ILE A 387 -11.18 -17.72 12.90
C ILE A 387 -11.90 -18.74 13.79
N ALA A 388 -12.06 -18.40 15.07
CA ALA A 388 -12.75 -19.20 16.07
C ALA A 388 -13.32 -18.28 17.17
N PRO A 389 -14.18 -18.75 18.07
CA PRO A 389 -14.68 -17.93 19.17
C PRO A 389 -13.54 -17.30 19.98
N GLY A 390 -13.49 -15.95 20.05
CA GLY A 390 -12.43 -15.20 20.72
C GLY A 390 -11.10 -15.13 19.95
N LEU A 391 -11.02 -15.66 18.72
CA LEU A 391 -9.85 -15.60 17.85
C LEU A 391 -10.22 -14.99 16.50
N VAL A 392 -9.61 -13.85 16.17
CA VAL A 392 -9.86 -13.12 14.93
C VAL A 392 -8.55 -12.74 14.22
N ALA A 393 -8.64 -12.41 12.95
CA ALA A 393 -7.51 -11.91 12.16
C ALA A 393 -7.71 -10.46 11.75
N ALA A 394 -6.59 -9.73 11.64
CA ALA A 394 -6.52 -8.40 11.05
C ALA A 394 -5.33 -8.28 10.10
N GLY A 395 -5.53 -7.67 8.94
CA GLY A 395 -4.46 -7.47 7.96
C GLY A 395 -5.03 -7.02 6.63
N ASP A 396 -4.16 -6.47 5.80
CA ASP A 396 -4.50 -6.08 4.43
C ASP A 396 -4.96 -7.26 3.57
N TYR A 397 -4.64 -8.49 4.01
CA TYR A 397 -5.00 -9.75 3.36
C TYR A 397 -6.37 -10.30 3.77
N VAL A 398 -6.94 -9.84 4.88
CA VAL A 398 -8.28 -10.25 5.34
C VAL A 398 -9.36 -9.69 4.40
N ALA A 399 -10.46 -10.42 4.23
CA ALA A 399 -11.56 -10.02 3.37
C ALA A 399 -12.08 -8.62 3.73
N GLY A 400 -12.20 -7.75 2.73
CA GLY A 400 -12.58 -6.35 2.92
C GLY A 400 -12.44 -5.54 1.64
N PRO A 401 -12.86 -4.27 1.62
CA PRO A 401 -12.98 -3.48 0.40
C PRO A 401 -11.67 -2.98 -0.20
N TYR A 402 -10.60 -2.84 0.58
CA TYR A 402 -9.31 -2.26 0.16
C TYR A 402 -8.18 -3.30 0.27
N PRO A 403 -8.15 -4.32 -0.62
CA PRO A 403 -7.13 -5.37 -0.55
C PRO A 403 -5.71 -4.81 -0.71
N ALA A 404 -4.78 -5.36 0.06
CA ALA A 404 -3.35 -5.06 -0.07
C ALA A 404 -2.97 -3.56 0.09
N THR A 405 -3.74 -2.80 0.89
CA THR A 405 -3.49 -1.37 1.15
C THR A 405 -3.36 -1.06 2.64
N LEU A 406 -2.77 0.11 2.97
CA LEU A 406 -2.73 0.60 4.36
C LEU A 406 -4.15 0.83 4.90
N GLU A 407 -5.05 1.37 4.07
CA GLU A 407 -6.46 1.55 4.43
C GLU A 407 -7.14 0.22 4.73
N GLY A 408 -6.91 -0.80 3.89
CA GLY A 408 -7.42 -2.16 4.12
C GLY A 408 -6.90 -2.76 5.43
N ALA A 409 -5.62 -2.54 5.74
CA ALA A 409 -5.02 -2.97 7.00
C ALA A 409 -5.70 -2.32 8.21
N VAL A 410 -5.85 -1.00 8.20
CA VAL A 410 -6.51 -0.24 9.29
C VAL A 410 -7.98 -0.65 9.45
N ARG A 411 -8.72 -0.76 8.34
CA ARG A 411 -10.12 -1.22 8.37
C ARG A 411 -10.26 -2.64 8.92
N ALA A 412 -9.35 -3.55 8.54
CA ALA A 412 -9.33 -4.91 9.09
C ALA A 412 -9.04 -4.92 10.59
N GLY A 413 -8.14 -4.05 11.08
CA GLY A 413 -7.88 -3.87 12.50
C GLY A 413 -9.13 -3.39 13.27
N ASN A 414 -9.80 -2.36 12.74
CA ASN A 414 -11.05 -1.87 13.32
C ASN A 414 -12.15 -2.93 13.34
N ALA A 415 -12.29 -3.69 12.25
CA ALA A 415 -13.27 -4.79 12.15
C ALA A 415 -12.98 -5.93 13.13
N ALA A 416 -11.70 -6.28 13.33
CA ALA A 416 -11.27 -7.28 14.29
C ALA A 416 -11.61 -6.87 15.74
N ALA A 417 -11.34 -5.62 16.10
CA ALA A 417 -11.71 -5.08 17.41
C ALA A 417 -13.22 -5.09 17.64
N LEU A 418 -14.00 -4.73 16.60
CA LEU A 418 -15.46 -4.75 16.66
C LEU A 418 -16.01 -6.18 16.83
N ALA A 419 -15.41 -7.17 16.15
CA ALA A 419 -15.81 -8.58 16.22
C ALA A 419 -15.56 -9.21 17.61
N LEU A 420 -14.66 -8.64 18.42
CA LEU A 420 -14.37 -9.08 19.79
C LEU A 420 -15.14 -8.30 20.85
N ARG A 421 -15.94 -7.32 20.45
CA ARG A 421 -16.75 -6.53 21.39
C ARG A 421 -17.74 -7.44 22.12
N ARG A 422 -17.69 -7.43 23.45
CA ARG A 422 -18.69 -8.14 24.27
C ARG A 422 -20.05 -7.45 24.06
N PRO A 423 -21.14 -8.21 23.85
CA PRO A 423 -22.46 -7.59 23.96
C PRO A 423 -22.60 -7.03 25.37
N GLY A 424 -22.91 -5.72 25.47
CA GLY A 424 -23.13 -5.02 26.73
C GLY A 424 -24.41 -5.49 27.42
#